data_801120d3a759b45b471cb0c98aa827e4
#
_entry.id   801120d3a759b45b471cb0c98aa827e4
#
_cell.length_a   1.000
_cell.length_b   1.000
_cell.length_c   1.000
_cell.angle_alpha   90.00
_cell.angle_beta   90.00
_cell.angle_gamma   90.00
#
_symmetry.space_group_name_H-M   'P 1'
#
loop_
_entity.id
_entity.type
_entity.pdbx_description
1 polymer ?
#
loop_
_entity_poly.entity_id
_entity_poly.type
_entity_poly.pdbx_seq_one_letter_code
_entity_poly.pdbx_strand_id
1 'polypeptide(L)'
;MMELFLLWYLLWMCLTAIAGHAALLCRHCGHTVAHASMLTNEKSSLALRRYNMSVLGRNQLVQVFENPVRETFDVITALTADLQLSGKAQMHATWFPEHEWTICVCSVCGAHLGWYFQPGNIQEKSAKSFVGLVLRNLISDDCSRRYKD
;
A
#
# COMPACT_ATOMS: atom_id res chain seq x y z
N MET A 1 37.87 -20.72 13.67
CA MET A 1 37.46 -19.31 13.41
C MET A 1 36.65 -19.17 12.12
N MET A 2 36.94 -19.89 11.04
CA MET A 2 36.18 -19.82 9.77
C MET A 2 34.73 -20.32 9.86
N GLU A 3 34.44 -21.34 10.67
CA GLU A 3 33.08 -21.88 10.78
C GLU A 3 32.09 -20.95 11.48
N LEU A 4 32.54 -20.15 12.46
CA LEU A 4 31.69 -19.17 13.15
C LEU A 4 31.27 -18.03 12.23
N PHE A 5 32.11 -17.58 11.30
CA PHE A 5 31.79 -16.55 10.31
C PHE A 5 30.76 -17.04 9.28
N LEU A 6 30.84 -18.32 8.89
CA LEU A 6 29.88 -18.91 7.96
C LEU A 6 28.49 -19.01 8.58
N LEU A 7 28.39 -19.41 9.86
CA LEU A 7 27.13 -19.46 10.59
C LEU A 7 26.50 -18.07 10.75
N TRP A 8 27.30 -17.05 11.08
CA TRP A 8 26.83 -15.68 11.16
C TRP A 8 26.34 -15.13 9.82
N TYR A 9 27.06 -15.45 8.73
CA TYR A 9 26.68 -15.05 7.38
C TYR A 9 25.37 -15.73 6.93
N LEU A 10 25.21 -17.02 7.20
CA LEU A 10 24.00 -17.77 6.91
C LEU A 10 22.80 -17.30 7.75
N LEU A 11 23.01 -16.96 9.04
CA LEU A 11 21.97 -16.37 9.89
C LEU A 11 21.56 -14.99 9.39
N TRP A 12 22.52 -14.16 8.97
CA TRP A 12 22.24 -12.82 8.44
C TRP A 12 21.52 -12.89 7.10
N MET A 13 21.89 -13.79 6.21
CA MET A 13 21.22 -14.05 4.94
C MET A 13 19.79 -14.60 5.19
N CYS A 14 19.57 -15.42 6.20
CA CYS A 14 18.25 -15.94 6.54
C CYS A 14 17.33 -14.84 7.13
N LEU A 15 17.85 -13.93 7.97
CA LEU A 15 17.11 -12.80 8.50
C LEU A 15 16.74 -11.77 7.42
N THR A 16 17.59 -11.53 6.44
CA THR A 16 17.29 -10.61 5.32
C THR A 16 16.29 -11.20 4.32
N ALA A 17 16.25 -12.52 4.16
CA ALA A 17 15.29 -13.21 3.29
C ALA A 17 13.85 -13.16 3.85
N ILE A 18 13.67 -13.13 5.17
CA ILE A 18 12.35 -13.08 5.80
C ILE A 18 11.71 -11.70 5.68
N ALA A 19 12.48 -10.62 5.67
CA ALA A 19 11.97 -9.25 5.56
C ALA A 19 11.40 -8.91 4.17
N GLY A 20 11.75 -9.66 3.13
CA GLY A 20 11.29 -9.41 1.75
C GLY A 20 9.93 -10.02 1.39
N HIS A 21 9.35 -10.86 2.24
CA HIS A 21 8.14 -11.62 1.92
C HIS A 21 6.88 -11.13 2.63
N ALA A 22 6.99 -10.18 3.56
CA ALA A 22 5.81 -9.61 4.23
C ALA A 22 4.93 -8.87 3.24
N ALA A 23 3.63 -9.20 3.23
CA ALA A 23 2.68 -8.68 2.26
C ALA A 23 1.35 -8.26 2.87
N LEU A 24 0.71 -7.29 2.23
CA LEU A 24 -0.68 -6.95 2.43
C LEU A 24 -1.55 -7.82 1.53
N LEU A 25 -2.59 -8.37 2.11
CA LEU A 25 -3.54 -9.24 1.42
C LEU A 25 -4.90 -8.56 1.34
N CYS A 26 -5.65 -8.86 0.29
CA CYS A 26 -7.07 -8.50 0.21
C CYS A 26 -7.83 -9.17 1.37
N ARG A 27 -8.49 -8.37 2.20
CA ARG A 27 -9.27 -8.89 3.35
C ARG A 27 -10.38 -9.85 2.93
N HIS A 28 -10.93 -9.67 1.73
CA HIS A 28 -12.06 -10.46 1.25
C HIS A 28 -11.64 -11.86 0.75
N CYS A 29 -10.53 -11.98 0.00
CA CYS A 29 -10.16 -13.25 -0.64
C CYS A 29 -8.75 -13.76 -0.30
N GLY A 30 -7.94 -12.99 0.44
CA GLY A 30 -6.57 -13.37 0.79
C GLY A 30 -5.55 -13.20 -0.34
N HIS A 31 -5.93 -12.65 -1.51
CA HIS A 31 -5.00 -12.36 -2.60
C HIS A 31 -3.92 -11.38 -2.16
N THR A 32 -2.66 -11.64 -2.54
CA THR A 32 -1.54 -10.73 -2.26
C THR A 32 -1.68 -9.44 -3.06
N VAL A 33 -1.78 -8.31 -2.36
CA VAL A 33 -1.99 -6.98 -2.96
C VAL A 33 -0.69 -6.21 -3.11
N ALA A 34 0.13 -6.14 -2.06
CA ALA A 34 1.38 -5.41 -2.10
C ALA A 34 2.40 -5.98 -1.11
N HIS A 35 3.67 -6.05 -1.51
CA HIS A 35 4.77 -6.39 -0.62
C HIS A 35 5.26 -5.17 0.15
N ALA A 36 5.86 -5.40 1.33
CA ALA A 36 6.42 -4.34 2.17
C ALA A 36 7.39 -3.41 1.42
N SER A 37 8.16 -3.94 0.45
CA SER A 37 9.10 -3.17 -0.37
C SER A 37 8.43 -2.13 -1.27
N MET A 38 7.14 -2.30 -1.57
CA MET A 38 6.38 -1.39 -2.43
C MET A 38 5.75 -0.24 -1.64
N LEU A 39 5.68 -0.31 -0.30
CA LEU A 39 5.10 0.74 0.52
C LEU A 39 5.92 2.03 0.42
N THR A 40 5.21 3.16 0.32
CA THR A 40 5.76 4.52 0.25
C THR A 40 4.99 5.46 1.16
N ASN A 41 5.47 6.68 1.34
CA ASN A 41 4.86 7.69 2.20
C ASN A 41 4.57 8.98 1.40
N GLU A 42 3.85 8.86 0.28
CA GLU A 42 3.38 10.02 -0.48
C GLU A 42 2.45 10.86 0.37
N LYS A 43 2.69 12.17 0.43
CA LYS A 43 1.95 13.10 1.31
C LYS A 43 0.96 13.93 0.50
N SER A 44 -0.23 14.12 1.08
CA SER A 44 -1.22 15.05 0.56
C SER A 44 -1.46 16.19 1.54
N SER A 45 -1.59 17.42 1.03
CA SER A 45 -2.03 18.58 1.82
C SER A 45 -3.51 18.50 2.21
N LEU A 46 -4.31 17.69 1.51
CA LEU A 46 -5.76 17.56 1.69
C LEU A 46 -6.18 16.52 2.74
N ALA A 47 -5.24 15.79 3.35
CA ALA A 47 -5.56 14.85 4.41
C ALA A 47 -6.12 15.59 5.64
N LEU A 48 -7.28 15.13 6.15
CA LEU A 48 -7.92 15.68 7.36
C LEU A 48 -7.03 15.51 8.59
N ARG A 49 -6.34 14.39 8.69
CA ARG A 49 -5.35 14.09 9.73
C ARG A 49 -4.34 13.05 9.23
N ARG A 50 -3.23 12.97 9.94
CA ARG A 50 -2.14 12.02 9.65
C ARG A 50 -1.66 11.39 10.94
N TYR A 51 -1.25 10.12 10.86
CA TYR A 51 -0.55 9.42 11.94
C TYR A 51 0.37 8.36 11.35
N ASN A 52 1.32 7.87 12.15
CA ASN A 52 2.18 6.78 11.76
C ASN A 52 1.77 5.49 12.47
N MET A 53 1.87 4.37 11.77
CA MET A 53 1.71 3.05 12.34
C MET A 53 2.70 2.05 11.73
N SER A 54 2.98 0.97 12.43
CA SER A 54 3.76 -0.12 11.87
C SER A 54 2.89 -0.96 10.94
N VAL A 55 3.28 -1.04 9.66
CA VAL A 55 2.66 -1.90 8.65
C VAL A 55 3.75 -2.78 8.05
N LEU A 56 3.65 -4.08 8.19
CA LEU A 56 4.66 -5.05 7.74
C LEU A 56 6.08 -4.71 8.24
N GLY A 57 6.20 -4.24 9.49
CA GLY A 57 7.46 -3.83 10.10
C GLY A 57 8.03 -2.49 9.63
N ARG A 58 7.30 -1.74 8.80
CA ARG A 58 7.70 -0.41 8.31
C ARG A 58 6.90 0.69 9.01
N ASN A 59 7.56 1.82 9.31
CA ASN A 59 6.86 3.02 9.78
C ASN A 59 6.10 3.66 8.62
N GLN A 60 4.81 3.42 8.55
CA GLN A 60 3.95 3.84 7.45
C GLN A 60 3.12 5.05 7.84
N LEU A 61 3.12 6.07 6.97
CA LEU A 61 2.23 7.22 7.07
C LEU A 61 0.81 6.80 6.68
N VAL A 62 -0.13 6.96 7.59
CA VAL A 62 -1.56 6.84 7.34
C VAL A 62 -2.16 8.23 7.22
N GLN A 63 -2.93 8.45 6.17
CA GLN A 63 -3.64 9.70 5.93
C GLN A 63 -5.13 9.45 5.88
N VAL A 64 -5.90 10.26 6.62
CA VAL A 64 -7.35 10.15 6.65
C VAL A 64 -7.95 11.13 5.65
N PHE A 65 -8.73 10.61 4.73
CA PHE A 65 -9.45 11.39 3.73
C PHE A 65 -10.95 11.20 3.86
N GLU A 66 -11.70 12.17 3.39
CA GLU A 66 -13.17 12.12 3.32
C GLU A 66 -13.61 12.28 1.87
N ASN A 67 -14.57 11.47 1.44
CA ASN A 67 -15.18 11.60 0.12
C ASN A 67 -16.34 12.60 0.13
N PRO A 68 -16.90 13.00 -1.03
CA PRO A 68 -18.03 13.95 -1.11
C PRO A 68 -19.30 13.54 -0.35
N VAL A 69 -19.48 12.24 -0.07
CA VAL A 69 -20.61 11.75 0.72
C VAL A 69 -20.29 11.58 2.21
N ARG A 70 -19.18 12.19 2.67
CA ARG A 70 -18.75 12.25 4.07
C ARG A 70 -18.30 10.91 4.66
N GLU A 71 -17.94 9.95 3.84
CA GLU A 71 -17.29 8.72 4.28
C GLU A 71 -15.78 8.92 4.41
N THR A 72 -15.18 8.46 5.51
CA THR A 72 -13.75 8.60 5.78
C THR A 72 -12.99 7.31 5.49
N PHE A 73 -11.74 7.47 5.05
CA PHE A 73 -10.84 6.39 4.67
C PHE A 73 -9.45 6.62 5.27
N ASP A 74 -8.93 5.61 5.96
CA ASP A 74 -7.55 5.56 6.38
C ASP A 74 -6.73 4.94 5.23
N VAL A 75 -5.85 5.74 4.63
CA VAL A 75 -5.14 5.41 3.40
C VAL A 75 -3.64 5.38 3.64
N ILE A 76 -3.00 4.33 3.17
CA ILE A 76 -1.53 4.24 3.01
C ILE A 76 -1.19 4.27 1.53
N THR A 77 0.07 4.56 1.19
CA THR A 77 0.51 4.61 -0.21
C THR A 77 1.52 3.52 -0.53
N ALA A 78 1.49 3.06 -1.78
CA ALA A 78 2.45 2.12 -2.36
C ALA A 78 2.84 2.57 -3.77
N LEU A 79 4.07 2.27 -4.20
CA LEU A 79 4.53 2.56 -5.56
C LEU A 79 3.71 1.79 -6.60
N THR A 80 3.41 0.53 -6.28
CA THR A 80 2.58 -0.36 -7.10
C THR A 80 1.91 -1.41 -6.23
N ALA A 81 0.86 -2.03 -6.74
CA ALA A 81 0.13 -3.12 -6.11
C ALA A 81 -0.49 -4.03 -7.18
N ASP A 82 -0.75 -5.30 -6.82
CA ASP A 82 -1.47 -6.22 -7.70
C ASP A 82 -2.98 -5.99 -7.56
N LEU A 83 -3.51 -5.21 -8.48
CA LEU A 83 -4.91 -4.80 -8.51
C LEU A 83 -5.34 -4.48 -9.95
N GLN A 84 -6.64 -4.34 -10.14
CA GLN A 84 -7.23 -3.96 -11.41
C GLN A 84 -7.83 -2.56 -11.31
N LEU A 85 -7.57 -1.73 -12.34
CA LEU A 85 -8.20 -0.42 -12.47
C LEU A 85 -9.65 -0.59 -12.96
N SER A 86 -10.57 0.18 -12.38
CA SER A 86 -11.98 0.17 -12.72
C SER A 86 -12.48 1.57 -13.06
N GLY A 87 -13.00 1.73 -14.26
CA GLY A 87 -13.51 3.02 -14.76
C GLY A 87 -12.43 3.92 -15.36
N LYS A 88 -12.77 5.20 -15.50
CA LYS A 88 -11.89 6.24 -16.09
C LYS A 88 -11.22 7.05 -15.00
N ALA A 89 -10.05 7.61 -15.32
CA ALA A 89 -9.38 8.57 -14.46
C ALA A 89 -10.25 9.84 -14.26
N GLN A 90 -10.24 10.37 -13.04
CA GLN A 90 -11.04 11.51 -12.59
C GLN A 90 -10.14 12.52 -11.87
N MET A 91 -10.31 13.81 -12.18
CA MET A 91 -9.65 14.91 -11.45
C MET A 91 -10.55 15.43 -10.32
N HIS A 92 -11.87 15.28 -10.45
CA HIS A 92 -12.84 15.79 -9.50
C HIS A 92 -12.66 15.17 -8.11
N ALA A 93 -12.68 16.02 -7.07
CA ALA A 93 -12.52 15.61 -5.67
C ALA A 93 -11.29 14.73 -5.38
N THR A 94 -10.20 14.92 -6.12
CA THR A 94 -8.96 14.20 -5.88
C THR A 94 -8.39 14.51 -4.49
N TRP A 95 -7.82 13.50 -3.85
CA TRP A 95 -7.15 13.67 -2.56
C TRP A 95 -5.68 14.06 -2.66
N PHE A 96 -5.08 13.86 -3.82
CA PHE A 96 -3.70 14.29 -4.07
C PHE A 96 -3.71 15.36 -5.16
N PRO A 97 -3.43 16.63 -4.82
CA PRO A 97 -3.40 17.70 -5.81
C PRO A 97 -2.57 17.32 -7.05
N GLU A 98 -3.02 17.77 -8.21
CA GLU A 98 -2.38 17.54 -9.52
C GLU A 98 -2.41 16.06 -10.00
N HIS A 99 -3.03 15.14 -9.25
CA HIS A 99 -3.21 13.76 -9.66
C HIS A 99 -4.68 13.45 -9.99
N GLU A 100 -4.88 12.78 -11.09
CA GLU A 100 -6.13 12.06 -11.39
C GLU A 100 -6.16 10.76 -10.58
N TRP A 101 -7.36 10.32 -10.22
CA TRP A 101 -7.57 9.04 -9.54
C TRP A 101 -8.41 8.09 -10.37
N THR A 102 -8.12 6.80 -10.27
CA THR A 102 -8.92 5.71 -10.83
C THR A 102 -9.20 4.70 -9.73
N ILE A 103 -10.41 4.19 -9.65
CA ILE A 103 -10.78 3.15 -8.67
C ILE A 103 -9.91 1.91 -8.89
N CYS A 104 -9.43 1.33 -7.78
CA CYS A 104 -8.69 0.08 -7.75
C CYS A 104 -9.49 -1.01 -7.05
N VAL A 105 -9.59 -2.16 -7.68
CA VAL A 105 -10.23 -3.35 -7.15
C VAL A 105 -9.27 -4.52 -7.11
N CYS A 106 -9.52 -5.49 -6.23
CA CYS A 106 -8.76 -6.73 -6.19
C CYS A 106 -8.87 -7.46 -7.53
N SER A 107 -7.72 -7.85 -8.10
CA SER A 107 -7.65 -8.55 -9.40
C SER A 107 -8.33 -9.92 -9.38
N VAL A 108 -8.55 -10.51 -8.19
CA VAL A 108 -9.16 -11.83 -8.04
C VAL A 108 -10.65 -11.75 -7.70
N CYS A 109 -11.05 -10.95 -6.70
CA CYS A 109 -12.44 -10.96 -6.21
C CYS A 109 -13.22 -9.68 -6.54
N GLY A 110 -12.59 -8.64 -7.11
CA GLY A 110 -13.25 -7.38 -7.45
C GLY A 110 -13.57 -6.47 -6.27
N ALA A 111 -13.18 -6.83 -5.03
CA ALA A 111 -13.40 -5.99 -3.86
C ALA A 111 -12.64 -4.67 -3.99
N HIS A 112 -13.24 -3.55 -3.59
CA HIS A 112 -12.60 -2.24 -3.60
C HIS A 112 -11.39 -2.23 -2.67
N LEU A 113 -10.23 -1.79 -3.19
CA LEU A 113 -8.97 -1.73 -2.43
C LEU A 113 -8.45 -0.30 -2.24
N GLY A 114 -8.83 0.63 -3.11
CA GLY A 114 -8.35 2.00 -3.05
C GLY A 114 -8.39 2.71 -4.40
N TRP A 115 -7.39 3.54 -4.68
CA TRP A 115 -7.30 4.35 -5.88
C TRP A 115 -5.88 4.42 -6.40
N TYR A 116 -5.74 4.36 -7.72
CA TYR A 116 -4.51 4.66 -8.43
C TYR A 116 -4.47 6.16 -8.72
N PHE A 117 -3.36 6.81 -8.38
CA PHE A 117 -3.11 8.22 -8.61
C PHE A 117 -2.06 8.38 -9.70
N GLN A 118 -2.37 9.14 -10.74
CA GLN A 118 -1.47 9.47 -11.83
C GLN A 118 -1.43 10.97 -12.06
N PRO A 119 -0.30 11.55 -12.54
CA PRO A 119 -0.24 12.98 -12.85
C PRO A 119 -1.31 13.37 -13.87
N GLY A 120 -2.12 14.38 -13.55
CA GLY A 120 -3.15 14.90 -14.45
C GLY A 120 -2.59 15.75 -15.59
N ASN A 121 -1.35 16.24 -15.46
CA ASN A 121 -0.65 16.99 -16.49
C ASN A 121 0.65 16.27 -16.89
N ILE A 122 0.71 15.79 -18.12
CA ILE A 122 1.85 15.05 -18.69
C ILE A 122 3.13 15.91 -18.77
N GLN A 123 3.02 17.23 -18.62
CA GLN A 123 4.17 18.16 -18.71
C GLN A 123 5.02 18.22 -17.43
N GLU A 124 4.50 17.80 -16.27
CA GLU A 124 5.30 17.67 -15.05
C GLU A 124 6.03 16.33 -15.01
N LYS A 125 7.24 16.31 -15.57
CA LYS A 125 8.12 15.14 -15.62
C LYS A 125 8.57 14.59 -14.24
N SER A 126 8.28 15.29 -13.14
CA SER A 126 8.68 14.91 -11.78
C SER A 126 7.60 14.19 -10.98
N ALA A 127 6.32 14.34 -11.36
CA ALA A 127 5.22 13.72 -10.64
C ALA A 127 5.15 12.22 -10.94
N LYS A 128 5.08 11.40 -9.88
CA LYS A 128 5.06 9.93 -9.96
C LYS A 128 3.64 9.42 -9.76
N SER A 129 3.33 8.32 -10.43
CA SER A 129 2.12 7.55 -10.15
C SER A 129 2.33 6.66 -8.92
N PHE A 130 1.28 6.43 -8.16
CA PHE A 130 1.27 5.56 -6.98
C PHE A 130 -0.14 5.07 -6.69
N VAL A 131 -0.27 4.17 -5.72
CA VAL A 131 -1.54 3.61 -5.27
C VAL A 131 -1.84 4.08 -3.84
N GLY A 132 -3.06 4.56 -3.59
CA GLY A 132 -3.60 4.75 -2.26
C GLY A 132 -4.45 3.53 -1.88
N LEU A 133 -4.06 2.83 -0.82
CA LEU A 133 -4.69 1.61 -0.35
C LEU A 133 -5.48 1.86 0.93
N VAL A 134 -6.72 1.39 1.00
CA VAL A 134 -7.62 1.53 2.15
C VAL A 134 -7.30 0.45 3.19
N LEU A 135 -6.82 0.85 4.36
CA LEU A 135 -6.35 -0.07 5.41
C LEU A 135 -7.41 -1.10 5.83
N ARG A 136 -8.67 -0.66 6.02
CA ARG A 136 -9.76 -1.56 6.46
C ARG A 136 -10.06 -2.68 5.47
N ASN A 137 -9.63 -2.57 4.21
CA ASN A 137 -9.84 -3.55 3.15
C ASN A 137 -8.67 -4.53 2.99
N LEU A 138 -7.67 -4.42 3.86
CA LEU A 138 -6.44 -5.22 3.84
C LEU A 138 -6.24 -5.96 5.16
N ILE A 139 -5.45 -7.02 5.10
CA ILE A 139 -4.85 -7.70 6.25
C ILE A 139 -3.36 -7.94 5.97
N SER A 140 -2.54 -8.04 7.01
CA SER A 140 -1.15 -8.46 6.85
C SER A 140 -1.04 -9.98 6.89
N ASP A 141 -0.09 -10.54 6.15
CA ASP A 141 0.12 -11.99 6.09
C ASP A 141 0.62 -12.58 7.43
N ASP A 142 1.28 -11.80 8.27
CA ASP A 142 1.66 -12.18 9.64
C ASP A 142 0.45 -12.33 10.57
N CYS A 143 -0.63 -11.58 10.37
CA CYS A 143 -1.90 -11.82 11.07
C CYS A 143 -2.58 -13.12 10.61
N SER A 144 -2.49 -13.47 9.34
CA SER A 144 -3.09 -14.69 8.80
C SER A 144 -2.42 -15.98 9.30
N ARG A 145 -1.14 -15.90 9.69
CA ARG A 145 -0.39 -17.04 10.24
C ARG A 145 -0.76 -17.36 11.69
N ARG A 146 -1.17 -16.36 12.48
CA ARG A 146 -1.52 -16.55 13.91
C ARG A 146 -2.83 -17.31 14.15
N TYR A 147 -3.65 -17.48 13.13
CA TYR A 147 -4.93 -18.20 13.21
C TYR A 147 -4.89 -19.62 12.63
N LYS A 148 -3.68 -20.15 12.30
CA LYS A 148 -3.52 -21.51 11.76
C LYS A 148 -2.93 -22.51 12.75
N ASP A 149 -2.68 -22.09 13.99
CA ASP A 149 -2.18 -22.94 15.09
C ASP A 149 -3.31 -23.32 16.06
#